data_d3d773efe205db5f2044987a0beee180
#
_entry.id   d3d773efe205db5f2044987a0beee180
#
_cell.length_a   1.000
_cell.length_b   1.000
_cell.length_c   1.000
_cell.angle_alpha   90.00
_cell.angle_beta   90.00
_cell.angle_gamma   90.00
#
_symmetry.space_group_name_H-M   'P 1'
#
loop_
_entity.id
_entity.type
_entity.pdbx_description
1 polymer ?
#
loop_
_entity_poly.entity_id
_entity_poly.type
_entity_poly.pdbx_seq_one_letter_code
_entity_poly.pdbx_strand_id
1 'polypeptide(L)'
;MKTLLTGGAGYIGSHTAVAMLNAGHEVAVVDNYANSSAEAIARVEKITGKKVALYEADVADKERMMEILKAEMPDCIIHFAGLKS
;
A
#
# COMPACT_ATOMS: atom_id res chain seq x y z
N MET A 1 13.44 -5.41 -2.83
CA MET A 1 12.23 -5.79 -3.59
C MET A 1 11.16 -4.75 -3.37
N LYS A 2 10.40 -4.43 -4.40
CA LYS A 2 9.32 -3.46 -4.29
C LYS A 2 7.98 -4.16 -4.28
N THR A 3 7.15 -3.86 -3.29
CA THR A 3 5.85 -4.50 -3.12
C THR A 3 4.74 -3.46 -3.18
N LEU A 4 3.69 -3.78 -3.92
CA LEU A 4 2.47 -2.97 -3.95
C LEU A 4 1.44 -3.63 -3.05
N LEU A 5 0.92 -2.85 -2.09
CA LEU A 5 -0.12 -3.33 -1.18
C LEU A 5 -1.44 -2.67 -1.55
N THR A 6 -2.43 -3.46 -1.92
CA THR A 6 -3.78 -2.92 -2.13
C THR A 6 -4.56 -3.04 -0.84
N GLY A 7 -5.13 -1.93 -0.39
CA GLY A 7 -5.74 -1.87 0.94
C GLY A 7 -4.74 -1.71 2.06
N GLY A 8 -3.52 -1.26 1.74
CA GLY A 8 -2.42 -1.16 2.70
C GLY A 8 -2.56 -0.06 3.74
N ALA A 9 -3.56 0.83 3.61
CA ALA A 9 -3.82 1.85 4.61
C ALA A 9 -4.70 1.33 5.75
N GLY A 10 -5.22 0.09 5.65
CA GLY A 10 -5.96 -0.54 6.73
C GLY A 10 -5.05 -1.09 7.80
N TYR A 11 -5.65 -1.66 8.84
CA TYR A 11 -4.89 -2.13 10.01
C TYR A 11 -3.84 -3.19 9.65
N ILE A 12 -4.27 -4.27 8.99
CA ILE A 12 -3.37 -5.36 8.64
C ILE A 12 -2.35 -4.92 7.58
N GLY A 13 -2.81 -4.16 6.59
CA GLY A 13 -1.93 -3.67 5.52
C GLY A 13 -0.85 -2.74 6.05
N SER A 14 -1.19 -1.85 7.00
CA SER A 14 -0.19 -0.95 7.56
C SER A 14 0.84 -1.69 8.38
N HIS A 15 0.45 -2.72 9.15
CA HIS A 15 1.41 -3.55 9.88
C HIS A 15 2.34 -4.31 8.92
N THR A 16 1.79 -4.82 7.83
CA THR A 16 2.60 -5.49 6.81
C THR A 16 3.60 -4.51 6.18
N ALA A 17 3.17 -3.28 5.92
CA ALA A 17 4.05 -2.26 5.36
C ALA A 17 5.23 -1.97 6.31
N VAL A 18 4.97 -1.85 7.61
CA VAL A 18 6.04 -1.66 8.59
C VAL A 18 7.06 -2.80 8.53
N ALA A 19 6.56 -4.04 8.55
CA ALA A 19 7.43 -5.20 8.52
C ALA A 19 8.30 -5.24 7.25
N MET A 20 7.71 -4.93 6.10
CA MET A 20 8.44 -4.96 4.83
C MET A 20 9.47 -3.85 4.74
N LEU A 21 9.13 -2.64 5.18
CA LEU A 21 10.06 -1.52 5.16
C LEU A 21 11.23 -1.79 6.11
N ASN A 22 10.96 -2.36 7.28
CA ASN A 22 12.03 -2.72 8.23
C ASN A 22 12.93 -3.83 7.69
N ALA A 23 12.41 -4.65 6.80
CA ALA A 23 13.21 -5.69 6.14
C ALA A 23 14.01 -5.16 4.93
N GLY A 24 13.90 -3.88 4.64
CA GLY A 24 14.67 -3.26 3.56
C GLY A 24 13.96 -3.24 2.21
N HIS A 25 12.69 -3.60 2.18
CA HIS A 25 11.89 -3.55 0.94
C HIS A 25 11.28 -2.17 0.73
N GLU A 26 10.99 -1.84 -0.52
CA GLU A 26 10.21 -0.66 -0.87
C GLU A 26 8.73 -1.03 -0.89
N VAL A 27 7.87 -0.11 -0.50
CA VAL A 27 6.43 -0.34 -0.42
C VAL A 27 5.67 0.80 -1.08
N ALA A 28 4.72 0.44 -1.91
CA ALA A 28 3.71 1.37 -2.44
C ALA A 28 2.34 0.85 -2.00
N VAL A 29 1.42 1.76 -1.75
CA VAL A 29 0.09 1.41 -1.24
C VAL A 29 -0.99 2.02 -2.13
N VAL A 30 -2.00 1.22 -2.45
CA VAL A 30 -3.22 1.67 -3.11
C VAL A 30 -4.38 1.42 -2.17
N ASP A 31 -5.17 2.44 -1.89
CA ASP A 31 -6.32 2.31 -1.00
C ASP A 31 -7.40 3.31 -1.38
N ASN A 32 -8.66 2.92 -1.24
CA ASN A 32 -9.79 3.83 -1.51
C ASN A 32 -10.26 4.55 -0.23
N TYR A 33 -9.64 4.24 0.91
CA TYR A 33 -9.96 4.83 2.22
C TYR A 33 -11.38 4.59 2.72
N ALA A 34 -12.09 3.63 2.17
CA ALA A 34 -13.46 3.35 2.61
C ALA A 34 -13.50 2.94 4.09
N ASN A 35 -12.49 2.21 4.55
CA ASN A 35 -12.40 1.74 5.94
C ASN A 35 -11.01 1.98 6.53
N SER A 36 -10.29 2.98 6.01
CA SER A 36 -8.91 3.22 6.42
C SER A 36 -8.60 4.70 6.29
N SER A 37 -7.42 5.09 6.72
CA SER A 37 -7.04 6.50 6.84
C SER A 37 -5.61 6.70 6.36
N ALA A 38 -5.38 7.83 5.70
CA ALA A 38 -4.03 8.23 5.33
C ALA A 38 -3.12 8.40 6.55
N GLU A 39 -3.70 8.62 7.73
CA GLU A 39 -2.94 8.69 8.97
C GLU A 39 -2.21 7.40 9.27
N ALA A 40 -2.80 6.25 8.92
CA ALA A 40 -2.15 4.96 9.14
C ALA A 40 -0.83 4.89 8.37
N ILE A 41 -0.81 5.39 7.14
CA ILE A 41 0.40 5.42 6.32
C ILE A 41 1.40 6.44 6.86
N ALA A 42 0.93 7.58 7.32
CA ALA A 42 1.82 8.56 7.95
C ALA A 42 2.51 7.98 9.19
N ARG A 43 1.79 7.17 9.98
CA ARG A 43 2.38 6.47 11.12
C ARG A 43 3.41 5.44 10.68
N VAL A 44 3.14 4.71 9.61
CA VAL A 44 4.11 3.76 9.05
C VAL A 44 5.41 4.47 8.70
N GLU A 45 5.31 5.60 8.01
CA GLU A 45 6.49 6.38 7.65
C GLU A 45 7.23 6.88 8.89
N LYS A 46 6.50 7.31 9.91
CA LYS A 46 7.10 7.80 11.15
C LYS A 46 7.81 6.69 11.91
N ILE A 47 7.19 5.52 11.99
CA ILE A 47 7.75 4.37 12.71
C ILE A 47 9.01 3.84 12.02
N THR A 48 8.99 3.74 10.70
CA THR A 48 10.06 3.13 9.93
C THR A 48 11.14 4.13 9.52
N GLY A 49 10.82 5.41 9.50
CA GLY A 49 11.70 6.45 8.95
C GLY A 49 11.82 6.39 7.43
N LYS A 50 10.96 5.63 6.77
CA LYS A 50 11.00 5.43 5.33
C LYS A 50 9.72 5.94 4.69
N LYS A 51 9.80 6.31 3.42
CA LYS A 51 8.64 6.83 2.69
C LYS A 51 7.86 5.73 2.01
N VAL A 52 6.55 5.95 1.90
CA VAL A 52 5.64 5.03 1.22
C VAL A 52 4.93 5.82 0.12
N ALA A 53 4.93 5.28 -1.10
CA ALA A 53 4.17 5.86 -2.19
C ALA A 53 2.69 5.49 -1.97
N LEU A 54 1.85 6.48 -1.75
CA LEU A 54 0.44 6.27 -1.43
C LEU A 54 -0.44 6.77 -2.56
N TYR A 55 -1.31 5.91 -3.06
CA TYR A 55 -2.26 6.24 -4.12
C TYR A 55 -3.68 6.03 -3.61
N GLU A 56 -4.50 7.06 -3.73
CA GLU A 56 -5.92 6.94 -3.43
C GLU A 56 -6.63 6.48 -4.71
N ALA A 57 -7.05 5.23 -4.73
CA ALA A 57 -7.69 4.65 -5.91
C ALA A 57 -8.46 3.41 -5.52
N ASP A 58 -9.44 3.06 -6.36
CA ASP A 58 -10.20 1.83 -6.23
C ASP A 58 -9.54 0.78 -7.12
N VAL A 59 -9.29 -0.42 -6.57
CA VAL A 59 -8.68 -1.50 -7.35
C VAL A 59 -9.55 -1.95 -8.52
N ALA A 60 -10.85 -1.63 -8.49
CA ALA A 60 -11.76 -1.90 -9.60
C ALA A 60 -11.56 -0.95 -10.77
N ASP A 61 -10.88 0.17 -10.56
CA ASP A 61 -10.55 1.12 -11.61
C ASP A 61 -9.31 0.61 -12.36
N LYS A 62 -9.55 -0.14 -13.41
CA LYS A 62 -8.47 -0.79 -14.16
C LYS A 62 -7.49 0.19 -14.78
N GLU A 63 -7.98 1.31 -15.31
CA GLU A 63 -7.11 2.30 -15.94
C GLU A 63 -6.18 2.93 -14.91
N ARG A 64 -6.71 3.28 -13.74
CA ARG A 64 -5.93 3.87 -12.67
C ARG A 64 -4.90 2.87 -12.15
N MET A 65 -5.30 1.61 -11.98
CA MET A 65 -4.38 0.56 -11.54
C MET A 65 -3.24 0.34 -12.55
N MET A 66 -3.56 0.39 -13.84
CA MET A 66 -2.53 0.28 -14.87
C MET A 66 -1.50 1.41 -14.78
N GLU A 67 -1.97 2.65 -14.56
CA GLU A 67 -1.08 3.79 -14.38
C GLU A 67 -0.16 3.60 -13.18
N ILE A 68 -0.71 3.14 -12.06
CA ILE A 68 0.05 2.91 -10.84
C ILE A 68 1.08 1.82 -11.03
N LEU A 69 0.70 0.72 -11.67
CA LEU A 69 1.61 -0.39 -11.93
C LEU A 69 2.76 0.04 -12.83
N LYS A 70 2.49 0.86 -13.83
CA LYS A 70 3.54 1.39 -14.70
C LYS A 70 4.48 2.33 -13.98
N ALA A 71 3.94 3.15 -13.07
CA ALA A 71 4.74 4.09 -12.31
C ALA A 71 5.63 3.39 -11.28
N GLU A 72 5.09 2.39 -10.58
CA GLU A 72 5.80 1.75 -9.48
C GLU A 72 6.60 0.52 -9.90
N MET A 73 6.13 -0.19 -10.91
CA MET A 73 6.77 -1.43 -11.40
C MET A 73 7.10 -2.38 -10.24
N PRO A 74 6.10 -2.79 -9.46
CA PRO A 74 6.38 -3.61 -8.28
C PRO A 74 6.80 -5.03 -8.66
N ASP A 75 7.62 -5.63 -7.81
CA ASP A 75 8.04 -7.02 -7.97
C ASP A 75 6.95 -7.99 -7.55
N CYS A 76 6.13 -7.59 -6.57
CA CYS A 76 4.99 -8.39 -6.15
C CYS A 76 3.86 -7.50 -5.65
N ILE A 77 2.67 -8.09 -5.56
CA ILE A 77 1.46 -7.40 -5.13
C ILE A 77 0.82 -8.22 -4.03
N ILE A 78 0.50 -7.58 -2.91
CA ILE A 78 -0.27 -8.19 -1.84
C ILE A 78 -1.61 -7.50 -1.76
N HIS A 79 -2.68 -8.27 -1.91
CA HIS A 79 -4.02 -7.72 -2.05
C HIS A 79 -4.82 -7.90 -0.76
N PHE A 80 -4.93 -6.83 0.02
CA PHE A 80 -5.74 -6.84 1.25
C PHE A 80 -7.16 -6.35 1.01
N ALA A 81 -7.38 -5.55 -0.01
CA ALA A 81 -8.68 -4.93 -0.25
C ALA A 81 -9.80 -5.94 -0.49
N GLY A 82 -9.48 -7.13 -0.96
CA GLY A 82 -10.45 -8.18 -1.21
C GLY A 82 -10.65 -9.17 -0.07
N LEU A 83 -9.99 -8.97 1.07
CA LEU A 83 -10.04 -9.92 2.18
C LEU A 83 -11.21 -9.71 3.14
N LYS A 84 -12.05 -8.75 2.88
CA LYS A 84 -13.24 -8.55 3.68
C LYS A 84 -14.24 -9.65 3.44
N SER A 85 -14.70 -10.20 4.49
CA SER A 85 -15.79 -11.17 4.44
C SER A 85 -17.14 -10.47 4.38
#